data_937f1598b8aa7c4c291c1734e08fdeca
#
_entry.id   937f1598b8aa7c4c291c1734e08fdeca
#
_cell.length_a   1.000
_cell.length_b   1.000
_cell.length_c   1.000
_cell.angle_alpha   90.00
_cell.angle_beta   90.00
_cell.angle_gamma   90.00
#
_symmetry.space_group_name_H-M   'P 1'
#
loop_
_entity.id
_entity.type
_entity.pdbx_description
1 polymer ?
#
loop_
_entity_poly.entity_id
_entity_poly.type
_entity_poly.pdbx_seq_one_letter_code
_entity_poly.pdbx_strand_id
1 'polypeptide(L)'
;MMTHSAEKVISLAILTAEPGKRDALRDGLLALIEPTRNEPGCLDYVLFEMQEEPGTFYMREAFTDGAALDAHFQTPHFLAFAATADDLLTRPLQLVFLNQISG
;
A
#
# COMPACT_ATOMS: atom_id res chain seq x y z
N MET A 1 -12.64 -22.36 8.50
CA MET A 1 -12.51 -21.88 8.52
C MET A 1 -12.07 -21.02 8.62
N MET A 2 -12.08 -20.79 8.59
CA MET A 2 -11.60 -20.11 8.76
C MET A 2 -11.32 -18.99 9.12
N THR A 3 -11.41 -18.67 9.23
CA THR A 3 -11.13 -17.59 10.15
C THR A 3 -9.85 -16.84 9.87
N HIS A 4 -9.42 -16.87 8.70
CA HIS A 4 -8.24 -16.11 8.32
C HIS A 4 -8.46 -14.61 8.52
N SER A 5 -9.73 -14.15 8.48
CA SER A 5 -10.05 -12.74 8.65
C SER A 5 -9.68 -12.21 10.03
N ALA A 6 -9.54 -13.11 11.04
CA ALA A 6 -9.19 -12.68 12.39
C ALA A 6 -7.67 -12.54 12.59
N GLU A 7 -6.89 -12.92 11.60
CA GLU A 7 -5.43 -12.87 11.70
C GLU A 7 -4.88 -11.61 11.05
N LYS A 8 -3.81 -11.09 11.63
CA LYS A 8 -3.10 -9.93 11.07
C LYS A 8 -2.72 -10.21 9.62
N VAL A 9 -2.93 -9.23 8.77
CA VAL A 9 -2.57 -9.31 7.36
C VAL A 9 -1.38 -8.40 7.11
N ILE A 10 -0.32 -8.94 6.56
CA ILE A 10 0.89 -8.20 6.23
C ILE A 10 1.08 -8.27 4.72
N SER A 11 1.33 -7.13 4.10
CA SER A 11 1.53 -7.10 2.66
C SER A 11 2.58 -6.07 2.28
N LEU A 12 3.05 -6.20 1.04
CA LEU A 12 3.96 -5.28 0.41
C LEU A 12 3.34 -4.87 -0.90
N ALA A 13 3.05 -3.59 -1.05
CA ALA A 13 2.55 -3.06 -2.32
C ALA A 13 3.74 -2.55 -3.12
N ILE A 14 3.84 -2.94 -4.39
CA ILE A 14 4.95 -2.56 -5.26
C ILE A 14 4.38 -1.71 -6.39
N LEU A 15 4.91 -0.49 -6.54
CA LEU A 15 4.43 0.48 -7.51
C LEU A 15 5.63 1.07 -8.25
N THR A 16 5.60 1.01 -9.59
CA THR A 16 6.68 1.54 -10.42
C THR A 16 6.15 2.69 -11.25
N ALA A 17 6.81 3.84 -11.14
CA ALA A 17 6.40 5.06 -11.84
C ALA A 17 6.74 5.00 -13.31
N GLU A 18 5.88 5.58 -14.13
CA GLU A 18 6.22 5.92 -15.52
C GLU A 18 7.42 6.86 -15.52
N PRO A 19 8.26 6.82 -16.57
CA PRO A 19 9.35 7.78 -16.68
C PRO A 19 8.83 9.22 -16.57
N GLY A 20 9.49 9.99 -15.72
CA GLY A 20 9.08 11.38 -15.45
C GLY A 20 7.97 11.54 -14.43
N LYS A 21 7.42 10.44 -13.90
CA LYS A 21 6.30 10.49 -12.94
C LYS A 21 6.70 10.12 -11.52
N ARG A 22 7.99 9.90 -11.28
CA ARG A 22 8.46 9.47 -9.96
C ARG A 22 8.00 10.38 -8.83
N ASP A 23 8.18 11.69 -9.00
CA ASP A 23 7.84 12.63 -7.92
C ASP A 23 6.35 12.71 -7.70
N ALA A 24 5.55 12.66 -8.77
CA ALA A 24 4.10 12.67 -8.65
C ALA A 24 3.62 11.40 -7.93
N LEU A 25 4.19 10.24 -8.24
CA LEU A 25 3.83 9.01 -7.57
C LEU A 25 4.25 9.05 -6.10
N ARG A 26 5.48 9.50 -5.82
CA ARG A 26 5.95 9.64 -4.45
C ARG A 26 4.99 10.52 -3.63
N ASP A 27 4.62 11.67 -4.18
CA ASP A 27 3.77 12.61 -3.46
C ASP A 27 2.37 12.04 -3.22
N GLY A 28 1.84 11.32 -4.20
CA GLY A 28 0.56 10.64 -4.03
C GLY A 28 0.58 9.57 -2.96
N LEU A 29 1.68 8.80 -2.91
CA LEU A 29 1.85 7.77 -1.89
C LEU A 29 2.06 8.37 -0.51
N LEU A 30 2.85 9.45 -0.41
CA LEU A 30 3.06 10.12 0.87
C LEU A 30 1.75 10.68 1.43
N ALA A 31 0.87 11.15 0.55
CA ALA A 31 -0.42 11.68 0.99
C ALA A 31 -1.32 10.61 1.60
N LEU A 32 -1.07 9.34 1.34
CA LEU A 32 -1.82 8.23 1.93
C LEU A 32 -1.40 7.90 3.36
N ILE A 33 -0.21 8.31 3.78
CA ILE A 33 0.39 7.80 5.02
C ILE A 33 -0.47 8.14 6.23
N GLU A 34 -0.72 9.42 6.47
CA GLU A 34 -1.41 9.83 7.68
C GLU A 34 -2.86 9.34 7.73
N PRO A 35 -3.68 9.54 6.67
CA PRO A 35 -5.06 9.07 6.74
C PRO A 35 -5.14 7.54 6.86
N THR A 36 -4.22 6.80 6.27
CA THR A 36 -4.23 5.34 6.42
C THR A 36 -3.86 4.93 7.84
N ARG A 37 -2.86 5.58 8.44
CA ARG A 37 -2.48 5.28 9.82
C ARG A 37 -3.59 5.59 10.81
N ASN A 38 -4.53 6.46 10.45
CA ASN A 38 -5.68 6.78 11.29
C ASN A 38 -6.84 5.78 11.12
N GLU A 39 -6.75 4.86 10.17
CA GLU A 39 -7.78 3.81 10.03
C GLU A 39 -7.71 2.89 11.23
N PRO A 40 -8.87 2.48 11.79
CA PRO A 40 -8.89 1.70 13.04
C PRO A 40 -8.09 0.41 12.99
N GLY A 41 -8.01 -0.23 11.84
CA GLY A 41 -7.33 -1.52 11.69
C GLY A 41 -5.90 -1.42 11.19
N CYS A 42 -5.36 -0.23 10.97
CA CYS A 42 -4.01 -0.09 10.44
C CYS A 42 -2.97 -0.27 11.56
N LEU A 43 -2.06 -1.22 11.37
CA LEU A 43 -0.99 -1.50 12.31
C LEU A 43 0.36 -0.96 11.84
N ASP A 44 0.58 -0.88 10.52
CA ASP A 44 1.85 -0.47 9.94
C ASP A 44 1.59 0.06 8.53
N TYR A 45 2.22 1.18 8.19
CA TYR A 45 2.08 1.75 6.84
C TYR A 45 3.28 2.64 6.60
N VAL A 46 4.30 2.11 5.89
CA VAL A 46 5.59 2.77 5.72
C VAL A 46 6.03 2.66 4.27
N LEU A 47 6.43 3.79 3.70
CA LEU A 47 6.83 3.87 2.30
C LEU A 47 8.35 3.80 2.17
N PHE A 48 8.81 2.98 1.22
CA PHE A 48 10.21 2.84 0.85
C PHE A 48 10.36 3.04 -0.65
N GLU A 49 11.52 3.52 -1.04
CA GLU A 49 11.88 3.56 -2.46
C GLU A 49 13.07 2.62 -2.68
N MET A 50 13.05 1.84 -3.76
CA MET A 50 14.14 0.92 -4.07
C MET A 50 15.37 1.74 -4.48
N GLN A 51 16.50 1.54 -3.77
CA GLN A 51 17.71 2.32 -4.06
C GLN A 51 18.23 2.11 -5.47
N GLU A 52 18.18 0.86 -5.95
CA GLU A 52 18.76 0.51 -7.24
C GLU A 52 17.83 0.78 -8.41
N GLU A 53 16.58 1.14 -8.12
CA GLU A 53 15.59 1.41 -9.16
C GLU A 53 14.72 2.57 -8.70
N PRO A 54 15.25 3.81 -8.78
CA PRO A 54 14.44 4.99 -8.42
C PRO A 54 13.14 5.03 -9.22
N GLY A 55 12.05 5.35 -8.54
CA GLY A 55 10.72 5.31 -9.13
C GLY A 55 9.96 4.04 -8.82
N THR A 56 10.61 3.03 -8.24
CA THR A 56 9.92 1.85 -7.74
C THR A 56 9.78 1.98 -6.23
N PHE A 57 8.53 1.94 -5.75
CA PHE A 57 8.20 2.15 -4.34
C PHE A 57 7.60 0.90 -3.74
N TYR A 58 7.90 0.68 -2.47
CA TYR A 58 7.35 -0.42 -1.69
C TYR A 58 6.59 0.19 -0.53
N MET A 59 5.30 -0.11 -0.41
CA MET A 59 4.51 0.26 0.75
C MET A 59 4.37 -0.97 1.64
N ARG A 60 5.03 -0.95 2.80
CA ARG A 60 4.89 -2.03 3.77
C ARG A 60 3.65 -1.74 4.60
N GLU A 61 2.73 -2.72 4.65
CA GLU A 61 1.41 -2.54 5.25
C GLU A 61 1.09 -3.69 6.19
N ALA A 62 0.40 -3.39 7.27
CA ALA A 62 -0.17 -4.41 8.13
C ALA A 62 -1.50 -3.93 8.68
N PHE A 63 -2.48 -4.82 8.68
CA PHE A 63 -3.82 -4.53 9.19
C PHE A 63 -4.22 -5.63 10.16
N THR A 64 -5.17 -5.31 11.05
CA THR A 64 -5.60 -6.25 12.10
C THR A 64 -6.18 -7.54 11.54
N ASP A 65 -6.85 -7.45 10.37
CA ASP A 65 -7.46 -8.60 9.72
C ASP A 65 -7.77 -8.26 8.26
N GLY A 66 -8.31 -9.24 7.53
CA GLY A 66 -8.67 -9.04 6.13
C GLY A 66 -9.76 -8.01 5.93
N ALA A 67 -10.70 -7.92 6.87
CA ALA A 67 -11.78 -6.94 6.77
C ALA A 67 -11.24 -5.52 6.86
N ALA A 68 -10.22 -5.29 7.70
CA ALA A 68 -9.60 -3.98 7.81
C ALA A 68 -8.86 -3.60 6.52
N LEU A 69 -8.19 -4.57 5.90
CA LEU A 69 -7.55 -4.32 4.61
C LEU A 69 -8.57 -4.00 3.53
N ASP A 70 -9.67 -4.76 3.48
CA ASP A 70 -10.73 -4.50 2.50
C ASP A 70 -11.32 -3.11 2.72
N ALA A 71 -11.52 -2.71 3.97
CA ALA A 71 -12.03 -1.39 4.28
C ALA A 71 -11.06 -0.30 3.82
N HIS A 72 -9.74 -0.53 3.94
CA HIS A 72 -8.72 0.41 3.48
C HIS A 72 -8.90 0.72 1.99
N PHE A 73 -9.16 -0.30 1.17
CA PHE A 73 -9.32 -0.11 -0.26
C PHE A 73 -10.59 0.65 -0.63
N GLN A 74 -11.52 0.83 0.30
CA GLN A 74 -12.76 1.56 0.07
C GLN A 74 -12.73 2.96 0.66
N THR A 75 -11.63 3.38 1.28
CA THR A 75 -11.54 4.71 1.89
C THR A 75 -11.47 5.79 0.82
N PRO A 76 -11.94 7.01 1.15
CA PRO A 76 -11.85 8.12 0.20
C PRO A 76 -10.42 8.42 -0.22
N HIS A 77 -9.47 8.33 0.71
CA HIS A 77 -8.08 8.63 0.38
C HIS A 77 -7.49 7.58 -0.56
N PHE A 78 -7.78 6.29 -0.35
CA PHE A 78 -7.27 5.27 -1.27
C PHE A 78 -7.93 5.39 -2.64
N LEU A 79 -9.25 5.60 -2.69
CA LEU A 79 -9.95 5.73 -3.96
C LEU A 79 -9.47 6.94 -4.76
N ALA A 80 -9.15 8.04 -4.08
CA ALA A 80 -8.60 9.22 -4.74
C ALA A 80 -7.23 8.90 -5.37
N PHE A 81 -6.39 8.18 -4.63
CA PHE A 81 -5.10 7.75 -5.17
C PHE A 81 -5.29 6.82 -6.37
N ALA A 82 -6.16 5.83 -6.24
CA ALA A 82 -6.41 4.85 -7.29
C ALA A 82 -6.88 5.52 -8.59
N ALA A 83 -7.66 6.61 -8.46
CA ALA A 83 -8.16 7.32 -9.63
C ALA A 83 -7.03 7.95 -10.46
N THR A 84 -5.88 8.24 -9.86
CA THR A 84 -4.74 8.82 -10.57
C THR A 84 -3.67 7.78 -10.91
N ALA A 85 -3.78 6.59 -10.35
CA ALA A 85 -2.70 5.60 -10.43
C ALA A 85 -2.39 5.19 -11.87
N ASP A 86 -3.41 5.04 -12.72
CA ASP A 86 -3.20 4.61 -14.10
C ASP A 86 -2.29 5.58 -14.87
N ASP A 87 -2.35 6.87 -14.54
CA ASP A 87 -1.52 7.88 -15.21
C ASP A 87 -0.10 7.89 -14.68
N LEU A 88 0.15 7.30 -13.52
CA LEU A 88 1.43 7.37 -12.84
C LEU A 88 2.25 6.09 -12.94
N LEU A 89 1.58 4.94 -13.15
CA LEU A 89 2.24 3.63 -13.07
C LEU A 89 2.52 3.05 -14.45
N THR A 90 3.68 2.38 -14.58
CA THR A 90 4.01 1.65 -15.82
C THR A 90 3.20 0.37 -15.96
N ARG A 91 2.73 -0.16 -14.83
CA ARG A 91 1.97 -1.40 -14.78
C ARG A 91 1.10 -1.35 -13.52
N PRO A 92 0.07 -2.22 -13.43
CA PRO A 92 -0.79 -2.22 -12.25
C PRO A 92 0.00 -2.46 -10.98
N LEU A 93 -0.43 -1.83 -9.90
CA LEU A 93 0.11 -2.07 -8.57
C LEU A 93 0.10 -3.57 -8.27
N GLN A 94 1.19 -4.05 -7.69
CA GLN A 94 1.36 -5.45 -7.31
C GLN A 94 1.26 -5.54 -5.79
N LEU A 95 0.45 -6.47 -5.30
CA LEU A 95 0.28 -6.66 -3.86
C LEU A 95 0.79 -8.06 -3.50
N VAL A 96 1.78 -8.12 -2.61
CA VAL A 96 2.41 -9.37 -2.18
C VAL A 96 2.08 -9.58 -0.71
N PHE A 97 1.42 -10.69 -0.40
CA PHE A 97 1.09 -11.02 0.98
C PHE A 97 2.23 -11.81 1.61
N LEU A 98 2.50 -11.50 2.88
CA LEU A 98 3.64 -12.05 3.60
C LEU A 98 3.15 -12.77 4.85
N ASN A 99 3.78 -13.92 5.13
CA ASN A 99 3.59 -14.63 6.40
C ASN A 99 4.76 -14.29 7.31
N GLN A 100 4.47 -13.80 8.51
CA GLN A 100 5.51 -13.53 9.48
C GLN A 100 5.97 -14.85 10.09
N ILE A 101 7.25 -15.18 9.94
CA ILE A 101 7.81 -16.43 10.42
C ILE A 101 8.53 -16.24 11.75
N SER A 102 9.04 -15.04 11.99
CA SER A 102 9.75 -14.74 13.23
C SER A 102 8.99 -13.70 14.03
N GLY A 103 9.21 -13.74 15.31
CA GLY A 103 8.57 -12.77 16.18
C GLY A 103 9.44 -11.56 16.36
#